data_4e099f2ef34723a9fdd3ec31d08bab57
#
_entry.id   4e099f2ef34723a9fdd3ec31d08bab57
#
_cell.length_a   1.000
_cell.length_b   1.000
_cell.length_c   1.000
_cell.angle_alpha   90.00
_cell.angle_beta   90.00
_cell.angle_gamma   90.00
#
_symmetry.space_group_name_H-M   'P 1'
#
loop_
_entity.id
_entity.type
_entity.pdbx_description
1 polymer ?
#
loop_
_entity_poly.entity_id
_entity_poly.type
_entity_poly.pdbx_seq_one_letter_code
_entity_poly.pdbx_strand_id
1 'polypeptide(L)'
;MSDAEGRGQHPQADRDLTDPAYRAAVVDLLGALAYGELRAFSQLAKDAELAPTLGHKSAIAILAAHELRNFRLLSERLDALGADSQEAMQPFVEAVDAFHERTAANDWLEGLVKAYVGEGIAQDFYREIAQYVDEDTRALVLAVLEDQGQAEFAVSAVRQAINEDGRVAGRLALWGRRLVGEAITQAQRVGFERDALGGLLVGAPGSGGADLAELGRMFVRLTDKHTKRMERLGLSA
;
A
#
# COMPACT_ATOMS: atom_id res chain seq x y z
N MET A 1 -27.29 6.18 -37.95
CA MET A 1 -26.37 5.11 -37.56
C MET A 1 -25.66 5.65 -36.34
N SER A 2 -26.07 5.15 -35.19
CA SER A 2 -25.70 5.69 -33.88
C SER A 2 -24.76 4.64 -33.25
N ASP A 3 -23.48 4.99 -33.10
CA ASP A 3 -22.50 4.19 -32.37
C ASP A 3 -22.66 4.51 -30.89
N ALA A 4 -23.35 3.64 -30.19
CA ALA A 4 -23.40 3.63 -28.75
C ALA A 4 -22.16 2.86 -28.25
N GLU A 5 -21.11 3.62 -27.88
CA GLU A 5 -19.97 3.08 -27.13
C GLU A 5 -20.46 2.52 -25.80
N GLY A 6 -20.36 1.21 -25.68
CA GLY A 6 -20.63 0.47 -24.45
C GLY A 6 -19.59 0.83 -23.38
N ARG A 7 -19.91 1.79 -22.50
CA ARG A 7 -19.25 1.91 -21.20
C ARG A 7 -19.60 0.66 -20.42
N GLY A 8 -18.59 -0.19 -20.20
CA GLY A 8 -18.70 -1.31 -19.28
C GLY A 8 -19.11 -0.78 -17.91
N GLN A 9 -20.39 -0.92 -17.60
CA GLN A 9 -20.88 -0.76 -16.25
C GLN A 9 -20.36 -1.95 -15.47
N HIS A 10 -19.33 -1.74 -14.64
CA HIS A 10 -19.05 -2.66 -13.54
C HIS A 10 -20.33 -2.72 -12.69
N PRO A 11 -20.88 -3.90 -12.42
CA PRO A 11 -22.01 -4.01 -11.53
C PRO A 11 -21.52 -3.60 -10.13
N GLN A 12 -21.75 -2.36 -9.74
CA GLN A 12 -21.82 -1.98 -8.34
C GLN A 12 -23.05 -2.70 -7.78
N ALA A 13 -22.89 -3.97 -7.45
CA ALA A 13 -23.82 -4.63 -6.56
C ALA A 13 -23.86 -3.77 -5.29
N ASP A 14 -25.05 -3.46 -4.82
CA ASP A 14 -25.32 -2.85 -3.52
C ASP A 14 -24.65 -3.74 -2.46
N ARG A 15 -23.36 -3.46 -2.16
CA ARG A 15 -22.56 -4.26 -1.24
C ARG A 15 -22.94 -3.81 0.15
N ASP A 16 -23.76 -4.62 0.79
CA ASP A 16 -24.37 -4.32 2.08
C ASP A 16 -23.50 -4.91 3.21
N LEU A 17 -23.04 -4.05 4.11
CA LEU A 17 -22.34 -4.42 5.35
C LEU A 17 -23.19 -5.30 6.29
N THR A 18 -24.48 -5.52 6.00
CA THR A 18 -25.31 -6.51 6.66
C THR A 18 -25.01 -7.96 6.22
N ASP A 19 -24.37 -8.15 5.04
CA ASP A 19 -23.81 -9.45 4.66
C ASP A 19 -22.57 -9.77 5.51
N PRO A 20 -22.61 -10.84 6.32
CA PRO A 20 -21.50 -11.18 7.20
C PRO A 20 -20.19 -11.48 6.48
N ALA A 21 -20.24 -12.08 5.29
CA ALA A 21 -19.05 -12.42 4.51
C ALA A 21 -18.40 -11.16 3.93
N TYR A 22 -19.20 -10.25 3.37
CA TYR A 22 -18.72 -8.97 2.88
C TYR A 22 -18.19 -8.10 4.03
N ARG A 23 -18.92 -8.02 5.15
CA ARG A 23 -18.46 -7.28 6.33
C ARG A 23 -17.10 -7.80 6.85
N ALA A 24 -16.91 -9.13 6.91
CA ALA A 24 -15.62 -9.72 7.29
C ALA A 24 -14.49 -9.32 6.34
N ALA A 25 -14.76 -9.27 5.03
CA ALA A 25 -13.79 -8.84 4.04
C ALA A 25 -13.42 -7.35 4.17
N VAL A 26 -14.38 -6.48 4.49
CA VAL A 26 -14.13 -5.06 4.77
C VAL A 26 -13.33 -4.89 6.05
N VAL A 27 -13.63 -5.64 7.12
CA VAL A 27 -12.87 -5.64 8.37
C VAL A 27 -11.42 -6.09 8.12
N ASP A 28 -11.21 -7.15 7.33
CA ASP A 28 -9.87 -7.60 6.95
C ASP A 28 -9.10 -6.53 6.18
N LEU A 29 -9.73 -5.88 5.21
CA LEU A 29 -9.10 -4.79 4.45
C LEU A 29 -8.67 -3.64 5.34
N LEU A 30 -9.57 -3.17 6.21
CA LEU A 30 -9.29 -2.07 7.13
C LEU A 30 -8.23 -2.46 8.18
N GLY A 31 -8.27 -3.69 8.68
CA GLY A 31 -7.26 -4.24 9.60
C GLY A 31 -5.86 -4.31 8.98
N ALA A 32 -5.77 -4.78 7.73
CA ALA A 32 -4.51 -4.81 6.99
C ALA A 32 -3.93 -3.41 6.79
N LEU A 33 -4.76 -2.44 6.36
CA LEU A 33 -4.38 -1.04 6.23
C LEU A 33 -3.96 -0.44 7.57
N ALA A 34 -4.76 -0.60 8.63
CA ALA A 34 -4.47 -0.03 9.94
C ALA A 34 -3.13 -0.52 10.49
N TYR A 35 -2.82 -1.82 10.34
CA TYR A 35 -1.53 -2.33 10.76
C TYR A 35 -0.38 -1.83 9.86
N GLY A 36 -0.61 -1.71 8.56
CA GLY A 36 0.34 -1.11 7.63
C GLY A 36 0.73 0.31 8.03
N GLU A 37 -0.25 1.18 8.30
CA GLU A 37 -0.04 2.57 8.73
C GLU A 37 0.70 2.65 10.09
N LEU A 38 0.31 1.82 11.06
CA LEU A 38 0.97 1.76 12.37
C LEU A 38 2.44 1.34 12.24
N ARG A 39 2.72 0.40 11.35
CA ARG A 39 4.08 -0.08 11.07
C ARG A 39 4.90 0.95 10.28
N ALA A 40 4.29 1.64 9.30
CA ALA A 40 4.90 2.72 8.55
C ALA A 40 5.29 3.88 9.49
N PHE A 41 4.38 4.29 10.39
CA PHE A 41 4.70 5.25 11.46
C PHE A 41 5.96 4.86 12.24
N SER A 42 5.99 3.62 12.72
CA SER A 42 7.11 3.12 13.54
C SER A 42 8.43 3.07 12.76
N GLN A 43 8.36 2.74 11.46
CA GLN A 43 9.53 2.69 10.58
C GLN A 43 10.04 4.10 10.26
N LEU A 44 9.17 5.01 9.85
CA LEU A 44 9.54 6.40 9.55
C LEU A 44 10.13 7.11 10.78
N ALA A 45 9.60 6.84 11.98
CA ALA A 45 10.17 7.36 13.22
C ALA A 45 11.62 6.90 13.45
N LYS A 46 11.93 5.63 13.14
CA LYS A 46 13.31 5.10 13.18
C LYS A 46 14.18 5.72 12.07
N ASP A 47 13.67 5.84 10.86
CA ASP A 47 14.39 6.38 9.72
C ASP A 47 14.73 7.88 9.92
N ALA A 48 13.92 8.61 10.68
CA ALA A 48 14.21 9.99 11.08
C ALA A 48 15.52 10.12 11.90
N GLU A 49 15.93 9.06 12.63
CA GLU A 49 17.21 9.05 13.35
C GLU A 49 18.43 8.93 12.42
N LEU A 50 18.23 8.39 11.20
CA LEU A 50 19.28 8.25 10.18
C LEU A 50 19.43 9.50 9.32
N ALA A 51 18.54 10.48 9.47
CA ALA A 51 18.50 11.68 8.64
C ALA A 51 19.78 12.52 8.77
N PRO A 52 20.44 12.91 7.66
CA PRO A 52 21.72 13.60 7.69
C PRO A 52 21.62 15.05 8.17
N THR A 53 20.44 15.65 8.15
CA THR A 53 20.21 17.04 8.58
C THR A 53 18.94 17.16 9.41
N LEU A 54 18.87 18.22 10.23
CA LEU A 54 17.66 18.53 11.02
C LEU A 54 16.43 18.75 10.11
N GLY A 55 16.61 19.35 8.94
CA GLY A 55 15.53 19.54 7.96
C GLY A 55 14.97 18.20 7.45
N HIS A 56 15.85 17.27 7.09
CA HIS A 56 15.43 15.92 6.70
C HIS A 56 14.76 15.16 7.84
N LYS A 57 15.31 15.25 9.06
CA LYS A 57 14.69 14.65 10.26
C LYS A 57 13.29 15.18 10.50
N SER A 58 13.09 16.49 10.43
CA SER A 58 11.79 17.13 10.59
C SER A 58 10.79 16.68 9.51
N ALA A 59 11.22 16.62 8.23
CA ALA A 59 10.38 16.18 7.14
C ALA A 59 9.86 14.74 7.36
N ILE A 60 10.74 13.80 7.67
CA ILE A 60 10.35 12.41 7.95
C ILE A 60 9.46 12.29 9.19
N ALA A 61 9.71 13.07 10.24
CA ALA A 61 8.86 13.07 11.44
C ALA A 61 7.43 13.54 11.13
N ILE A 62 7.26 14.53 10.23
CA ILE A 62 5.95 14.98 9.77
C ILE A 62 5.24 13.86 9.01
N LEU A 63 5.96 13.12 8.13
CA LEU A 63 5.41 11.98 7.41
C LEU A 63 4.96 10.89 8.39
N ALA A 64 5.78 10.54 9.37
CA ALA A 64 5.39 9.58 10.41
C ALA A 64 4.10 10.00 11.15
N ALA A 65 3.92 11.29 11.43
CA ALA A 65 2.70 11.78 12.06
C ALA A 65 1.46 11.62 11.16
N HIS A 66 1.60 11.67 9.83
CA HIS A 66 0.51 11.37 8.88
C HIS A 66 0.09 9.90 8.94
N GLU A 67 1.04 8.95 8.99
CA GLU A 67 0.73 7.53 9.13
C GLU A 67 -0.04 7.24 10.43
N LEU A 68 0.36 7.87 11.54
CA LEU A 68 -0.35 7.73 12.80
C LEU A 68 -1.78 8.30 12.73
N ARG A 69 -1.99 9.39 12.01
CA ARG A 69 -3.33 9.93 11.76
C ARG A 69 -4.17 8.96 10.94
N ASN A 70 -3.62 8.41 9.89
CA ASN A 70 -4.29 7.44 9.02
C ASN A 70 -4.68 6.18 9.79
N PHE A 71 -3.76 5.64 10.60
CA PHE A 71 -4.05 4.54 11.51
C PHE A 71 -5.27 4.83 12.40
N ARG A 72 -5.36 6.03 12.98
CA ARG A 72 -6.48 6.41 13.84
C ARG A 72 -7.80 6.44 13.09
N LEU A 73 -7.83 7.01 11.88
CA LEU A 73 -9.04 7.03 11.03
C LEU A 73 -9.54 5.62 10.70
N LEU A 74 -8.62 4.70 10.41
CA LEU A 74 -8.95 3.30 10.12
C LEU A 74 -9.45 2.58 11.38
N SER A 75 -8.83 2.81 12.54
CA SER A 75 -9.28 2.25 13.82
C SER A 75 -10.68 2.76 14.21
N GLU A 76 -10.95 4.05 14.06
CA GLU A 76 -12.26 4.65 14.29
C GLU A 76 -13.35 4.03 13.37
N ARG A 77 -13.00 3.72 12.12
CA ARG A 77 -13.92 3.04 11.19
C ARG A 77 -14.18 1.58 11.61
N LEU A 78 -13.16 0.85 12.04
CA LEU A 78 -13.30 -0.50 12.57
C LEU A 78 -14.24 -0.52 13.79
N ASP A 79 -14.02 0.40 14.73
CA ASP A 79 -14.87 0.55 15.91
C ASP A 79 -16.33 0.88 15.54
N ALA A 80 -16.53 1.77 14.56
CA ALA A 80 -17.87 2.09 14.03
C ALA A 80 -18.58 0.89 13.37
N LEU A 81 -17.79 -0.04 12.81
CA LEU A 81 -18.31 -1.33 12.32
C LEU A 81 -18.53 -2.35 13.45
N GLY A 82 -18.23 -2.02 14.71
CA GLY A 82 -18.31 -2.93 15.86
C GLY A 82 -17.26 -4.04 15.81
N ALA A 83 -16.10 -3.78 15.18
CA ALA A 83 -14.95 -4.66 15.16
C ALA A 83 -13.84 -4.09 16.06
N ASP A 84 -13.24 -4.94 16.90
CA ASP A 84 -12.08 -4.55 17.68
C ASP A 84 -10.88 -4.33 16.74
N SER A 85 -10.28 -3.14 16.79
CA SER A 85 -9.18 -2.78 15.87
C SER A 85 -7.93 -3.63 16.08
N GLN A 86 -7.63 -4.08 17.31
CA GLN A 86 -6.48 -4.95 17.58
C GLN A 86 -6.71 -6.35 17.02
N GLU A 87 -7.92 -6.92 17.21
CA GLU A 87 -8.29 -8.22 16.66
C GLU A 87 -8.27 -8.18 15.12
N ALA A 88 -8.75 -7.08 14.51
CA ALA A 88 -8.74 -6.90 13.06
C ALA A 88 -7.34 -6.80 12.48
N MET A 89 -6.39 -6.18 13.17
CA MET A 89 -4.99 -6.05 12.74
C MET A 89 -4.18 -7.35 12.93
N GLN A 90 -4.48 -8.13 13.96
CA GLN A 90 -3.67 -9.28 14.39
C GLN A 90 -3.31 -10.26 13.26
N PRO A 91 -4.20 -10.62 12.32
CA PRO A 91 -3.88 -11.54 11.22
C PRO A 91 -2.79 -11.07 10.27
N PHE A 92 -2.54 -9.76 10.21
CA PHE A 92 -1.61 -9.15 9.26
C PHE A 92 -0.24 -8.86 9.86
N VAL A 93 -0.10 -8.98 11.18
CA VAL A 93 1.14 -8.67 11.92
C VAL A 93 2.34 -9.41 11.36
N GLU A 94 2.23 -10.72 11.22
CA GLU A 94 3.36 -11.56 10.80
C GLU A 94 3.84 -11.23 9.37
N ALA A 95 2.90 -11.03 8.42
CA ALA A 95 3.25 -10.74 7.03
C ALA A 95 3.88 -9.35 6.89
N VAL A 96 3.30 -8.33 7.54
CA VAL A 96 3.82 -6.96 7.48
C VAL A 96 5.16 -6.85 8.20
N ASP A 97 5.30 -7.46 9.37
CA ASP A 97 6.59 -7.48 10.09
C ASP A 97 7.68 -8.22 9.32
N ALA A 98 7.37 -9.37 8.70
CA ALA A 98 8.30 -10.10 7.84
C ALA A 98 8.78 -9.24 6.66
N PHE A 99 7.90 -8.45 6.03
CA PHE A 99 8.32 -7.48 5.02
C PHE A 99 9.35 -6.51 5.58
N HIS A 100 9.06 -5.88 6.72
CA HIS A 100 9.94 -4.87 7.31
C HIS A 100 11.28 -5.44 7.77
N GLU A 101 11.29 -6.65 8.34
CA GLU A 101 12.50 -7.35 8.77
C GLU A 101 13.40 -7.72 7.60
N ARG A 102 12.83 -8.29 6.53
CA ARG A 102 13.57 -8.70 5.33
C ARG A 102 14.01 -7.53 4.46
N THR A 103 13.41 -6.38 4.66
CA THR A 103 13.73 -5.12 3.98
C THR A 103 14.22 -4.05 4.96
N ALA A 104 15.02 -4.43 5.96
CA ALA A 104 15.67 -3.46 6.83
C ALA A 104 16.65 -2.59 6.01
N ALA A 105 16.46 -1.27 6.03
CA ALA A 105 17.34 -0.34 5.36
C ALA A 105 18.67 -0.22 6.12
N ASN A 106 19.78 -0.18 5.38
CA ASN A 106 21.12 -0.05 5.96
C ASN A 106 21.56 1.41 6.09
N ASP A 107 20.94 2.31 5.35
CA ASP A 107 21.25 3.73 5.36
C ASP A 107 20.02 4.59 5.02
N TRP A 108 20.21 5.90 5.12
CA TRP A 108 19.21 6.92 4.82
C TRP A 108 18.57 6.78 3.43
N LEU A 109 19.39 6.54 2.37
CA LEU A 109 18.88 6.43 1.00
C LEU A 109 18.05 5.17 0.79
N GLU A 110 18.46 4.04 1.37
CA GLU A 110 17.66 2.82 1.36
C GLU A 110 16.34 3.00 2.12
N GLY A 111 16.34 3.74 3.23
CA GLY A 111 15.13 4.14 3.95
C GLY A 111 14.17 4.94 3.08
N LEU A 112 14.66 5.95 2.37
CA LEU A 112 13.85 6.77 1.46
C LEU A 112 13.28 5.96 0.27
N VAL A 113 14.11 5.11 -0.35
CA VAL A 113 13.64 4.23 -1.44
C VAL A 113 12.60 3.25 -0.91
N LYS A 114 12.78 2.70 0.30
CA LYS A 114 11.81 1.80 0.92
C LYS A 114 10.48 2.52 1.18
N ALA A 115 10.49 3.71 1.76
CA ALA A 115 9.30 4.49 2.01
C ALA A 115 8.55 4.78 0.69
N TYR A 116 9.26 5.20 -0.36
CA TYR A 116 8.63 5.56 -1.62
C TYR A 116 8.21 4.37 -2.48
N VAL A 117 9.06 3.35 -2.61
CA VAL A 117 8.79 2.18 -3.46
C VAL A 117 7.94 1.15 -2.75
N GLY A 118 8.31 0.78 -1.52
CA GLY A 118 7.62 -0.27 -0.76
C GLY A 118 6.20 0.14 -0.39
N GLU A 119 6.02 1.34 0.16
CA GLU A 119 4.71 1.89 0.48
C GLU A 119 3.88 2.13 -0.78
N GLY A 120 4.49 2.69 -1.83
CA GLY A 120 3.77 2.94 -3.08
C GLY A 120 3.21 1.68 -3.74
N ILE A 121 3.83 0.51 -3.59
CA ILE A 121 3.27 -0.76 -4.08
C ILE A 121 2.07 -1.18 -3.26
N ALA A 122 2.17 -1.09 -1.92
CA ALA A 122 1.06 -1.40 -1.03
C ALA A 122 -0.15 -0.49 -1.30
N GLN A 123 0.10 0.82 -1.43
CA GLN A 123 -0.94 1.80 -1.77
C GLN A 123 -1.61 1.49 -3.12
N ASP A 124 -0.84 1.14 -4.14
CA ASP A 124 -1.40 0.78 -5.45
C ASP A 124 -2.27 -0.48 -5.35
N PHE A 125 -1.85 -1.47 -4.58
CA PHE A 125 -2.64 -2.68 -4.34
C PHE A 125 -3.96 -2.36 -3.62
N TYR A 126 -3.93 -1.55 -2.57
CA TYR A 126 -5.13 -1.14 -1.85
C TYR A 126 -6.08 -0.29 -2.70
N ARG A 127 -5.56 0.57 -3.59
CA ARG A 127 -6.40 1.30 -4.56
C ARG A 127 -7.12 0.37 -5.54
N GLU A 128 -6.48 -0.73 -5.96
CA GLU A 128 -7.14 -1.74 -6.78
C GLU A 128 -8.25 -2.47 -6.00
N ILE A 129 -8.01 -2.83 -4.73
CA ILE A 129 -9.03 -3.47 -3.88
C ILE A 129 -10.19 -2.51 -3.59
N ALA A 130 -9.91 -1.23 -3.38
CA ALA A 130 -10.94 -0.23 -3.09
C ALA A 130 -12.02 -0.10 -4.18
N GLN A 131 -11.79 -0.62 -5.38
CA GLN A 131 -12.81 -0.68 -6.43
C GLN A 131 -13.90 -1.72 -6.15
N TYR A 132 -13.67 -2.63 -5.22
CA TYR A 132 -14.55 -3.76 -4.90
C TYR A 132 -15.26 -3.60 -3.55
N VAL A 133 -15.18 -2.45 -2.90
CA VAL A 133 -15.88 -2.17 -1.63
C VAL A 133 -16.94 -1.08 -1.80
N ASP A 134 -17.78 -0.91 -0.79
CA ASP A 134 -18.80 0.13 -0.73
C ASP A 134 -18.19 1.54 -0.78
N GLU A 135 -19.04 2.53 -1.12
CA GLU A 135 -18.59 3.90 -1.36
C GLU A 135 -17.94 4.54 -0.13
N ASP A 136 -18.49 4.32 1.07
CA ASP A 136 -17.95 4.91 2.30
C ASP A 136 -16.59 4.32 2.65
N THR A 137 -16.45 2.99 2.56
CA THR A 137 -15.17 2.30 2.75
C THR A 137 -14.16 2.71 1.69
N ARG A 138 -14.58 2.80 0.43
CA ARG A 138 -13.72 3.26 -0.68
C ARG A 138 -13.23 4.68 -0.45
N ALA A 139 -14.13 5.61 -0.09
CA ALA A 139 -13.77 7.00 0.17
C ALA A 139 -12.73 7.11 1.28
N LEU A 140 -12.90 6.36 2.39
CA LEU A 140 -11.93 6.32 3.48
C LEU A 140 -10.57 5.77 3.01
N VAL A 141 -10.56 4.62 2.33
CA VAL A 141 -9.32 4.01 1.83
C VAL A 141 -8.58 4.98 0.92
N LEU A 142 -9.26 5.62 -0.03
CA LEU A 142 -8.62 6.58 -0.95
C LEU A 142 -8.09 7.81 -0.21
N ALA A 143 -8.79 8.31 0.82
CA ALA A 143 -8.32 9.44 1.63
C ALA A 143 -7.08 9.11 2.45
N VAL A 144 -6.99 7.89 3.00
CA VAL A 144 -5.81 7.38 3.71
C VAL A 144 -4.61 7.24 2.78
N LEU A 145 -4.83 6.80 1.53
CA LEU A 145 -3.78 6.58 0.53
C LEU A 145 -3.37 7.84 -0.23
N GLU A 146 -3.81 9.03 0.18
CA GLU A 146 -3.43 10.29 -0.46
C GLU A 146 -1.98 10.67 -0.12
N ASP A 147 -1.17 10.95 -1.16
CA ASP A 147 0.22 11.41 -0.98
C ASP A 147 0.26 12.81 -0.37
N GLN A 148 0.92 12.93 0.77
CA GLN A 148 1.10 14.19 1.50
C GLN A 148 2.46 14.86 1.20
N GLY A 149 3.05 14.59 0.02
CA GLY A 149 4.36 15.13 -0.39
C GLY A 149 5.54 14.20 -0.11
N GLN A 150 5.28 12.98 0.37
CA GLN A 150 6.29 11.94 0.62
C GLN A 150 7.07 11.61 -0.65
N ALA A 151 6.35 11.43 -1.76
CA ALA A 151 6.93 11.08 -3.04
C ALA A 151 7.95 12.11 -3.53
N GLU A 152 7.61 13.39 -3.50
CA GLU A 152 8.51 14.46 -3.97
C GLU A 152 9.75 14.61 -3.10
N PHE A 153 9.59 14.47 -1.78
CA PHE A 153 10.71 14.51 -0.85
C PHE A 153 11.71 13.36 -1.13
N ALA A 154 11.22 12.13 -1.22
CA ALA A 154 12.06 10.96 -1.49
C ALA A 154 12.75 11.05 -2.87
N VAL A 155 11.99 11.42 -3.91
CA VAL A 155 12.51 11.58 -5.27
C VAL A 155 13.61 12.65 -5.32
N SER A 156 13.39 13.82 -4.72
CA SER A 156 14.36 14.90 -4.70
C SER A 156 15.68 14.48 -4.01
N ALA A 157 15.59 13.90 -2.82
CA ALA A 157 16.75 13.49 -2.04
C ALA A 157 17.55 12.36 -2.71
N VAL A 158 16.88 11.36 -3.29
CA VAL A 158 17.54 10.24 -3.98
C VAL A 158 18.20 10.73 -5.27
N ARG A 159 17.54 11.57 -6.07
CA ARG A 159 18.13 12.14 -7.28
C ARG A 159 19.34 13.03 -6.98
N GLN A 160 19.26 13.82 -5.92
CA GLN A 160 20.41 14.61 -5.50
C GLN A 160 21.61 13.70 -5.17
N ALA A 161 21.42 12.64 -4.39
CA ALA A 161 22.46 11.71 -4.03
C ALA A 161 23.07 11.00 -5.27
N ILE A 162 22.26 10.63 -6.26
CA ILE A 162 22.74 10.06 -7.53
C ILE A 162 23.56 11.06 -8.33
N ASN A 163 23.18 12.34 -8.33
CA ASN A 163 23.95 13.39 -9.01
C ASN A 163 25.30 13.64 -8.33
N GLU A 164 25.40 13.51 -7.02
CA GLU A 164 26.62 13.65 -6.24
C GLU A 164 27.55 12.43 -6.38
N ASP A 165 26.99 11.21 -6.36
CA ASP A 165 27.72 9.95 -6.60
C ASP A 165 26.86 8.95 -7.39
N GLY A 166 27.09 8.87 -8.70
CA GLY A 166 26.36 7.96 -9.60
C GLY A 166 26.48 6.47 -9.24
N ARG A 167 27.45 6.06 -8.39
CA ARG A 167 27.61 4.67 -7.97
C ARG A 167 26.46 4.18 -7.09
N VAL A 168 25.78 5.08 -6.39
CA VAL A 168 24.63 4.71 -5.53
C VAL A 168 23.45 4.21 -6.34
N ALA A 169 23.29 4.63 -7.60
CA ALA A 169 22.13 4.26 -8.43
C ALA A 169 21.98 2.73 -8.60
N GLY A 170 23.08 2.01 -8.88
CA GLY A 170 23.06 0.56 -9.07
C GLY A 170 22.61 -0.18 -7.81
N ARG A 171 23.11 0.22 -6.64
CA ARG A 171 22.74 -0.35 -5.36
C ARG A 171 21.25 -0.09 -5.02
N LEU A 172 20.81 1.15 -5.20
CA LEU A 172 19.41 1.52 -4.93
C LEU A 172 18.43 0.87 -5.91
N ALA A 173 18.83 0.63 -7.18
CA ALA A 173 18.03 -0.11 -8.13
C ALA A 173 17.85 -1.59 -7.70
N LEU A 174 18.91 -2.24 -7.24
CA LEU A 174 18.83 -3.60 -6.67
C LEU A 174 17.94 -3.64 -5.44
N TRP A 175 18.05 -2.62 -4.58
CA TRP A 175 17.21 -2.46 -3.40
C TRP A 175 15.72 -2.32 -3.77
N GLY A 176 15.38 -1.46 -4.73
CA GLY A 176 14.01 -1.28 -5.22
C GLY A 176 13.40 -2.59 -5.75
N ARG A 177 14.16 -3.37 -6.53
CA ARG A 177 13.72 -4.70 -7.00
C ARG A 177 13.49 -5.69 -5.87
N ARG A 178 14.33 -5.69 -4.83
CA ARG A 178 14.14 -6.53 -3.64
C ARG A 178 12.86 -6.16 -2.89
N LEU A 179 12.58 -4.86 -2.73
CA LEU A 179 11.37 -4.36 -2.08
C LEU A 179 10.11 -4.87 -2.78
N VAL A 180 10.06 -4.81 -4.11
CA VAL A 180 8.93 -5.32 -4.90
C VAL A 180 8.74 -6.81 -4.73
N GLY A 181 9.83 -7.58 -4.86
CA GLY A 181 9.77 -9.04 -4.71
C GLY A 181 9.23 -9.46 -3.34
N GLU A 182 9.69 -8.79 -2.27
CA GLU A 182 9.22 -9.07 -0.93
C GLU A 182 7.77 -8.62 -0.71
N ALA A 183 7.37 -7.44 -1.21
CA ALA A 183 6.00 -6.95 -1.11
C ALA A 183 5.00 -7.90 -1.81
N ILE A 184 5.33 -8.39 -3.01
CA ILE A 184 4.49 -9.35 -3.73
C ILE A 184 4.40 -10.67 -2.95
N THR A 185 5.52 -11.14 -2.38
CA THR A 185 5.56 -12.39 -1.59
C THR A 185 4.61 -12.29 -0.38
N GLN A 186 4.65 -11.18 0.36
CA GLN A 186 3.78 -11.00 1.52
C GLN A 186 2.31 -10.79 1.12
N ALA A 187 2.05 -10.06 0.03
CA ALA A 187 0.69 -9.90 -0.50
C ALA A 187 0.07 -11.24 -0.93
N GLN A 188 0.84 -12.13 -1.57
CA GLN A 188 0.39 -13.48 -1.94
C GLN A 188 0.12 -14.32 -0.70
N ARG A 189 0.96 -14.23 0.33
CA ARG A 189 0.76 -14.92 1.60
C ARG A 189 -0.56 -14.51 2.26
N VAL A 190 -0.79 -13.20 2.42
CA VAL A 190 -2.04 -12.66 2.98
C VAL A 190 -3.25 -13.09 2.17
N GLY A 191 -3.18 -13.00 0.83
CA GLY A 191 -4.27 -13.43 -0.05
C GLY A 191 -4.60 -14.93 0.05
N PHE A 192 -3.61 -15.77 0.36
CA PHE A 192 -3.80 -17.21 0.57
C PHE A 192 -4.34 -17.53 1.98
N GLU A 193 -3.90 -16.82 3.00
CA GLU A 193 -4.28 -17.04 4.40
C GLU A 193 -5.63 -16.39 4.79
N ARG A 194 -6.14 -15.43 3.99
CA ARG A 194 -7.35 -14.64 4.27
C ARG A 194 -8.38 -14.79 3.16
N ASP A 195 -9.22 -15.83 3.26
CA ASP A 195 -10.28 -16.13 2.29
C ASP A 195 -11.25 -14.97 2.08
N ALA A 196 -11.60 -14.22 3.14
CA ALA A 196 -12.50 -13.08 3.06
C ALA A 196 -11.92 -11.95 2.20
N LEU A 197 -10.65 -11.59 2.43
CA LEU A 197 -9.94 -10.59 1.63
C LEU A 197 -9.67 -11.10 0.20
N GLY A 198 -9.31 -12.37 0.06
CA GLY A 198 -9.16 -13.05 -1.23
C GLY A 198 -10.47 -13.03 -2.03
N GLY A 199 -11.60 -13.19 -1.36
CA GLY A 199 -12.94 -13.14 -1.96
C GLY A 199 -13.30 -11.78 -2.57
N LEU A 200 -12.77 -10.67 -2.06
CA LEU A 200 -12.91 -9.35 -2.69
C LEU A 200 -12.17 -9.30 -4.04
N LEU A 201 -11.03 -9.97 -4.14
CA LEU A 201 -10.19 -9.95 -5.35
C LEU A 201 -10.67 -10.95 -6.42
N VAL A 202 -11.03 -12.19 -6.01
CA VAL A 202 -11.31 -13.27 -6.95
C VAL A 202 -12.82 -13.45 -7.20
N GLY A 203 -13.68 -12.84 -6.37
CA GLY A 203 -15.13 -13.00 -6.44
C GLY A 203 -15.58 -14.43 -6.16
N ALA A 204 -16.47 -14.65 -5.18
CA ALA A 204 -17.21 -15.90 -5.13
C ALA A 204 -18.07 -16.04 -6.40
N PRO A 205 -18.37 -17.27 -6.89
CA PRO A 205 -19.26 -17.45 -8.03
C PRO A 205 -20.58 -16.70 -7.82
N GLY A 206 -20.82 -15.65 -8.61
CA GLY A 206 -22.02 -14.80 -8.51
C GLY A 206 -21.83 -13.48 -7.71
N SER A 207 -20.67 -13.19 -7.12
CA SER A 207 -20.44 -11.99 -6.28
C SER A 207 -19.80 -10.79 -6.99
N GLY A 208 -19.55 -10.86 -8.31
CA GLY A 208 -19.03 -9.72 -9.09
C GLY A 208 -17.59 -9.30 -8.75
N GLY A 209 -16.79 -10.17 -8.14
CA GLY A 209 -15.35 -9.94 -7.95
C GLY A 209 -14.55 -10.11 -9.24
N ALA A 210 -13.26 -9.74 -9.20
CA ALA A 210 -12.37 -9.89 -10.33
C ALA A 210 -12.21 -11.35 -10.74
N ASP A 211 -12.24 -11.63 -12.06
CA ASP A 211 -11.83 -12.93 -12.56
C ASP A 211 -10.29 -13.07 -12.58
N LEU A 212 -9.78 -14.28 -12.85
CA LEU A 212 -8.33 -14.52 -12.94
C LEU A 212 -7.64 -13.62 -14.00
N ALA A 213 -8.34 -13.25 -15.05
CA ALA A 213 -7.83 -12.35 -16.08
C ALA A 213 -7.71 -10.92 -15.54
N GLU A 214 -8.66 -10.45 -14.74
CA GLU A 214 -8.58 -9.15 -14.07
C GLU A 214 -7.46 -9.10 -13.03
N LEU A 215 -7.27 -10.17 -12.26
CA LEU A 215 -6.11 -10.28 -11.39
C LEU A 215 -4.79 -10.18 -12.16
N GLY A 216 -4.69 -10.87 -13.30
CA GLY A 216 -3.53 -10.74 -14.19
C GLY A 216 -3.32 -9.30 -14.65
N ARG A 217 -4.37 -8.61 -15.08
CA ARG A 217 -4.32 -7.20 -15.48
C ARG A 217 -3.93 -6.27 -14.31
N MET A 218 -4.42 -6.54 -13.11
CA MET A 218 -4.03 -5.81 -11.90
C MET A 218 -2.52 -5.91 -11.64
N PHE A 219 -1.94 -7.11 -11.70
CA PHE A 219 -0.49 -7.27 -11.52
C PHE A 219 0.33 -6.56 -12.59
N VAL A 220 -0.14 -6.54 -13.83
CA VAL A 220 0.50 -5.74 -14.91
C VAL A 220 0.48 -4.26 -14.55
N ARG A 221 -0.68 -3.72 -14.14
CA ARG A 221 -0.78 -2.31 -13.72
C ARG A 221 0.13 -1.98 -12.52
N LEU A 222 0.23 -2.86 -11.55
CA LEU A 222 1.13 -2.68 -10.39
C LEU A 222 2.60 -2.64 -10.84
N THR A 223 3.00 -3.53 -11.75
CA THR A 223 4.36 -3.57 -12.30
C THR A 223 4.67 -2.32 -13.11
N ASP A 224 3.75 -1.85 -13.95
CA ASP A 224 3.91 -0.62 -14.74
C ASP A 224 4.06 0.62 -13.83
N LYS A 225 3.23 0.71 -12.78
CA LYS A 225 3.32 1.80 -11.80
C LYS A 225 4.65 1.74 -11.04
N HIS A 226 5.12 0.55 -10.67
CA HIS A 226 6.42 0.38 -10.05
C HIS A 226 7.55 0.84 -10.96
N THR A 227 7.55 0.44 -12.24
CA THR A 227 8.55 0.86 -13.23
C THR A 227 8.62 2.39 -13.32
N LYS A 228 7.48 3.08 -13.45
CA LYS A 228 7.41 4.54 -13.45
C LYS A 228 7.94 5.17 -12.15
N ARG A 229 7.70 4.51 -11.01
CA ARG A 229 8.19 4.97 -9.70
C ARG A 229 9.72 4.88 -9.61
N MET A 230 10.31 3.80 -10.12
CA MET A 230 11.76 3.64 -10.22
C MET A 230 12.39 4.69 -11.17
N GLU A 231 11.79 4.93 -12.34
CA GLU A 231 12.22 5.96 -13.28
C GLU A 231 12.20 7.37 -12.67
N ARG A 232 11.17 7.68 -11.86
CA ARG A 232 11.12 8.96 -11.13
C ARG A 232 12.28 9.13 -10.16
N LEU A 233 12.75 8.07 -9.54
CA LEU A 233 13.96 8.07 -8.70
C LEU A 233 15.26 8.19 -9.52
N GLY A 234 15.22 8.00 -10.83
CA GLY A 234 16.41 7.88 -11.68
C GLY A 234 17.04 6.49 -11.61
N LEU A 235 16.26 5.46 -11.28
CA LEU A 235 16.69 4.08 -11.11
C LEU A 235 16.09 3.19 -12.23
N SER A 236 16.81 2.11 -12.58
CA SER A 236 16.26 1.05 -13.43
C SER A 236 15.41 0.08 -12.59
N ALA A 237 14.21 -0.26 -13.09
CA ALA A 237 13.33 -1.28 -12.49
C ALA A 237 13.85 -2.69 -12.71
#